data_c525e97dff876ea86e993092f341d79b
#
_entry.id   c525e97dff876ea86e993092f341d79b
#
_cell.length_a   1.000
_cell.length_b   1.000
_cell.length_c   1.000
_cell.angle_alpha   90.00
_cell.angle_beta   90.00
_cell.angle_gamma   90.00
#
_symmetry.space_group_name_H-M   'P 1'
#
loop_
_entity.id
_entity.type
_entity.pdbx_description
1 polymer ?
#
loop_
_entity_poly.entity_id
_entity_poly.type
_entity_poly.pdbx_seq_one_letter_code
_entity_poly.pdbx_strand_id
1 'polypeptide(L)'
;ILEFRGAEKLAQQAASLLDCVKQDGRIHGRFDPTGTATGRFSSKDPNLQNIGRGELRTCFVPEPGNKLIVADYSQIELRAAAVIAGETKMIEAYKNGVDLHKQTASEVLNKPLEGVTKQDRQISKSCNFGLLYGQSAPGLVRYAASSYGVQLELDQAEQIRRQFFRTYDRLSYALILEITDSVRVGDRLVNPK
;
A
#
# COMPACT_ATOMS: atom_id res chain seq x y z
N ILE A 1 8.40 20.49 17.09
CA ILE A 1 9.29 20.42 15.91
C ILE A 1 8.62 19.65 14.76
N LEU A 2 8.04 18.46 14.98
CA LEU A 2 7.39 17.68 13.91
C LEU A 2 6.15 18.38 13.35
N GLU A 3 5.30 18.93 14.17
CA GLU A 3 4.11 19.69 13.74
C GLU A 3 4.49 20.94 12.95
N PHE A 4 5.49 21.69 13.41
CA PHE A 4 6.01 22.84 12.69
C PHE A 4 6.51 22.46 11.29
N ARG A 5 7.34 21.42 11.19
CA ARG A 5 7.82 20.92 9.88
C ARG A 5 6.67 20.43 8.98
N GLY A 6 5.62 19.86 9.57
CA GLY A 6 4.41 19.44 8.85
C GLY A 6 3.68 20.63 8.24
N ALA A 7 3.46 21.69 9.03
CA ALA A 7 2.81 22.91 8.59
C ALA A 7 3.64 23.65 7.52
N GLU A 8 4.95 23.76 7.72
CA GLU A 8 5.86 24.36 6.74
C GLU A 8 5.82 23.63 5.40
N LYS A 9 5.90 22.28 5.43
CA LYS A 9 5.81 21.47 4.22
C LYS A 9 4.47 21.66 3.49
N LEU A 10 3.39 21.75 4.24
CA LEU A 10 2.05 21.98 3.68
C LEU A 10 1.96 23.35 3.02
N ALA A 11 2.48 24.39 3.67
CA ALA A 11 2.52 25.76 3.13
C ALA A 11 3.36 25.83 1.85
N GLN A 12 4.54 25.21 1.84
CA GLN A 12 5.40 25.14 0.66
C GLN A 12 4.71 24.39 -0.50
N GLN A 13 4.02 23.28 -0.21
CA GLN A 13 3.28 22.54 -1.22
C GLN A 13 2.12 23.37 -1.78
N ALA A 14 1.39 24.07 -0.95
CA ALA A 14 0.30 24.96 -1.37
C ALA A 14 0.82 26.09 -2.28
N ALA A 15 1.89 26.77 -1.88
CA ALA A 15 2.54 27.84 -2.67
C ALA A 15 2.99 27.31 -4.05
N SER A 16 3.69 26.17 -4.08
CA SER A 16 4.12 25.53 -5.33
C SER A 16 2.97 25.16 -6.27
N LEU A 17 1.83 24.76 -5.73
CA LEU A 17 0.64 24.46 -6.54
C LEU A 17 -0.02 25.74 -7.06
N LEU A 18 -0.06 26.82 -6.27
CA LEU A 18 -0.58 28.10 -6.71
C LEU A 18 0.22 28.67 -7.89
N ASP A 19 1.55 28.54 -7.87
CA ASP A 19 2.42 28.94 -8.98
C ASP A 19 2.15 28.16 -10.28
N CYS A 20 1.52 26.99 -10.18
CA CYS A 20 1.14 26.17 -11.33
C CYS A 20 -0.25 26.48 -11.91
N VAL A 21 -1.02 27.35 -11.27
CA VAL A 21 -2.37 27.72 -11.75
C VAL A 21 -2.21 28.53 -13.05
N LYS A 22 -2.93 28.11 -14.07
CA LYS A 22 -2.92 28.76 -15.38
C LYS A 22 -4.00 29.86 -15.47
N GLN A 23 -4.01 30.59 -16.60
CA GLN A 23 -4.95 31.68 -16.84
C GLN A 23 -6.43 31.26 -16.77
N ASP A 24 -6.72 29.98 -17.01
CA ASP A 24 -8.05 29.38 -16.90
C ASP A 24 -8.44 29.02 -15.44
N GLY A 25 -7.60 29.35 -14.45
CA GLY A 25 -7.82 29.03 -13.05
C GLY A 25 -7.58 27.56 -12.69
N ARG A 26 -6.94 26.79 -13.57
CA ARG A 26 -6.74 25.35 -13.41
C ARG A 26 -5.27 24.98 -13.32
N ILE A 27 -5.02 23.80 -12.73
CA ILE A 27 -3.71 23.16 -12.72
C ILE A 27 -3.71 22.00 -13.72
N HIS A 28 -2.80 22.04 -14.67
CA HIS A 28 -2.64 21.06 -15.74
C HIS A 28 -1.38 20.22 -15.50
N GLY A 29 -1.51 19.17 -14.67
CA GLY A 29 -0.42 18.21 -14.45
C GLY A 29 -0.23 17.28 -15.65
N ARG A 30 1.00 16.83 -15.86
CA ARG A 30 1.33 15.84 -16.88
C ARG A 30 1.41 14.46 -16.24
N PHE A 31 0.76 13.46 -16.85
CA PHE A 31 0.82 12.07 -16.44
C PHE A 31 1.55 11.24 -17.49
N ASP A 32 2.55 10.48 -17.05
CA ASP A 32 3.34 9.61 -17.91
C ASP A 32 3.12 8.16 -17.50
N PRO A 33 2.53 7.32 -18.37
CA PRO A 33 2.27 5.91 -18.09
C PRO A 33 3.53 5.04 -18.07
N THR A 34 4.63 5.55 -18.61
CA THR A 34 5.90 4.82 -18.72
C THR A 34 7.00 5.40 -17.82
N GLY A 35 6.68 6.38 -16.99
CA GLY A 35 7.64 7.17 -16.23
C GLY A 35 8.23 6.46 -15.00
N THR A 36 7.82 5.21 -14.70
CA THR A 36 8.36 4.44 -13.57
C THR A 36 8.75 3.03 -13.99
N ALA A 37 9.77 2.47 -13.34
CA ALA A 37 10.18 1.08 -13.57
C ALA A 37 9.12 0.05 -13.15
N THR A 38 8.18 0.43 -12.28
CA THR A 38 7.12 -0.43 -11.76
C THR A 38 5.86 -0.45 -12.61
N GLY A 39 5.82 0.28 -13.74
CA GLY A 39 4.62 0.40 -14.59
C GLY A 39 3.50 1.27 -14.00
N ARG A 40 3.74 1.95 -12.87
CA ARG A 40 2.79 2.93 -12.33
C ARG A 40 2.91 4.26 -13.09
N PHE A 41 1.80 4.98 -13.21
CA PHE A 41 1.86 6.35 -13.71
C PHE A 41 2.77 7.22 -12.84
N SER A 42 3.54 8.08 -13.44
CA SER A 42 4.17 9.22 -12.77
C SER A 42 3.44 10.51 -13.10
N SER A 43 3.56 11.52 -12.25
CA SER A 43 2.97 12.85 -12.47
C SER A 43 4.02 13.92 -12.24
N LYS A 44 4.04 14.93 -13.14
CA LYS A 44 4.96 16.07 -13.10
C LYS A 44 4.30 17.33 -13.64
N ASP A 45 4.90 18.46 -13.35
CA ASP A 45 4.55 19.80 -13.85
C ASP A 45 3.12 20.26 -13.53
N PRO A 46 2.59 20.18 -12.28
CA PRO A 46 3.19 19.66 -11.05
C PRO A 46 2.88 18.19 -10.79
N ASN A 47 3.52 17.58 -9.78
CA ASN A 47 3.18 16.23 -9.35
C ASN A 47 1.88 16.24 -8.53
N LEU A 48 0.77 15.86 -9.16
CA LEU A 48 -0.56 15.80 -8.53
C LEU A 48 -0.82 14.49 -7.75
N GLN A 49 0.02 13.47 -7.89
CA GLN A 49 -0.12 12.21 -7.15
C GLN A 49 0.33 12.32 -5.69
N ASN A 50 1.15 13.32 -5.36
CA ASN A 50 1.71 13.49 -4.01
C ASN A 50 0.95 14.49 -3.14
N ILE A 51 -0.27 14.86 -3.51
CA ILE A 51 -1.11 15.74 -2.68
C ILE A 51 -1.55 14.98 -1.43
N GLY A 52 -1.08 15.45 -0.27
CA GLY A 52 -1.37 14.84 1.03
C GLY A 52 -2.87 14.78 1.34
N ARG A 53 -3.24 13.87 2.23
CA ARG A 53 -4.59 13.87 2.80
C ARG A 53 -4.75 15.10 3.70
N GLY A 54 -5.94 15.70 3.72
CA GLY A 54 -6.25 16.84 4.59
C GLY A 54 -6.75 18.05 3.81
N GLU A 55 -6.59 19.23 4.39
CA GLU A 55 -7.17 20.47 3.92
C GLU A 55 -6.77 20.85 2.48
N LEU A 56 -5.52 20.58 2.09
CA LEU A 56 -5.06 20.90 0.73
C LEU A 56 -5.89 20.22 -0.37
N ARG A 57 -6.43 19.02 -0.10
CA ARG A 57 -7.33 18.36 -1.07
C ARG A 57 -8.66 19.06 -1.24
N THR A 58 -9.14 19.73 -0.24
CA THR A 58 -10.42 20.47 -0.31
C THR A 58 -10.35 21.70 -1.20
N CYS A 59 -9.12 22.18 -1.48
CA CYS A 59 -8.89 23.29 -2.41
C CYS A 59 -9.10 22.91 -3.87
N PHE A 60 -9.11 21.60 -4.19
CA PHE A 60 -9.41 21.11 -5.55
C PHE A 60 -10.91 20.96 -5.70
N VAL A 61 -11.51 21.85 -6.46
CA VAL A 61 -12.96 21.89 -6.69
C VAL A 61 -13.28 21.67 -8.16
N PRO A 62 -14.44 21.09 -8.49
CA PRO A 62 -14.89 20.98 -9.87
C PRO A 62 -15.37 22.35 -10.37
N GLU A 63 -15.49 22.49 -11.67
CA GLU A 63 -16.18 23.63 -12.27
C GLU A 63 -17.64 23.70 -11.80
N PRO A 64 -18.24 24.91 -11.77
CA PRO A 64 -19.66 25.06 -11.45
C PRO A 64 -20.54 24.13 -12.31
N GLY A 65 -21.45 23.41 -11.67
CA GLY A 65 -22.32 22.42 -12.32
C GLY A 65 -21.72 21.02 -12.48
N ASN A 66 -20.43 20.85 -12.22
CA ASN A 66 -19.74 19.55 -12.27
C ASN A 66 -19.52 18.96 -10.87
N LYS A 67 -19.15 17.67 -10.82
CA LYS A 67 -18.80 16.96 -9.60
C LYS A 67 -17.48 16.24 -9.77
N LEU A 68 -16.66 16.21 -8.71
CA LEU A 68 -15.51 15.32 -8.64
C LEU A 68 -15.97 13.92 -8.24
N ILE A 69 -15.61 12.93 -9.05
CA ILE A 69 -15.81 11.52 -8.74
C ILE A 69 -14.45 10.97 -8.26
N VAL A 70 -14.42 10.48 -7.01
CA VAL A 70 -13.23 9.85 -6.44
C VAL A 70 -13.53 8.38 -6.28
N ALA A 71 -12.77 7.54 -6.97
CA ALA A 71 -12.90 6.09 -6.90
C ALA A 71 -11.52 5.46 -6.68
N ASP A 72 -11.47 4.46 -5.82
CA ASP A 72 -10.27 3.68 -5.54
C ASP A 72 -10.61 2.19 -5.47
N TYR A 73 -9.76 1.37 -6.07
CA TYR A 73 -9.93 -0.08 -5.98
C TYR A 73 -9.56 -0.58 -4.59
N SER A 74 -10.51 -1.20 -3.90
CA SER A 74 -10.27 -1.76 -2.58
C SER A 74 -9.26 -2.90 -2.63
N GLN A 75 -8.08 -2.70 -2.06
CA GLN A 75 -7.03 -3.70 -1.87
C GLN A 75 -6.61 -4.40 -3.17
N ILE A 76 -6.53 -3.67 -4.28
CA ILE A 76 -6.30 -4.25 -5.61
C ILE A 76 -5.00 -5.08 -5.67
N GLU A 77 -3.94 -4.64 -5.00
CA GLU A 77 -2.65 -5.33 -5.00
C GLU A 77 -2.75 -6.71 -4.33
N LEU A 78 -3.46 -6.80 -3.19
CA LEU A 78 -3.69 -8.09 -2.50
C LEU A 78 -4.61 -9.00 -3.32
N ARG A 79 -5.60 -8.45 -4.00
CA ARG A 79 -6.50 -9.20 -4.89
C ARG A 79 -5.73 -9.77 -6.08
N ALA A 80 -4.91 -8.95 -6.72
CA ALA A 80 -4.06 -9.38 -7.84
C ALA A 80 -3.07 -10.46 -7.40
N ALA A 81 -2.38 -10.26 -6.28
CA ALA A 81 -1.45 -11.25 -5.73
C ALA A 81 -2.15 -12.58 -5.41
N ALA A 82 -3.34 -12.53 -4.80
CA ALA A 82 -4.11 -13.74 -4.50
C ALA A 82 -4.46 -14.54 -5.77
N VAL A 83 -4.85 -13.86 -6.85
CA VAL A 83 -5.19 -14.48 -8.14
C VAL A 83 -3.93 -15.04 -8.82
N ILE A 84 -2.85 -14.26 -8.90
CA ILE A 84 -1.59 -14.67 -9.54
C ILE A 84 -0.97 -15.87 -8.83
N ALA A 85 -0.95 -15.86 -7.49
CA ALA A 85 -0.45 -16.98 -6.69
C ALA A 85 -1.42 -18.17 -6.62
N GLY A 86 -2.68 -18.01 -7.02
CA GLY A 86 -3.72 -19.00 -6.85
C GLY A 86 -4.07 -19.24 -5.37
N GLU A 87 -3.94 -18.22 -4.51
CA GLU A 87 -4.19 -18.32 -3.06
C GLU A 87 -5.69 -18.39 -2.77
N THR A 88 -6.21 -19.60 -2.64
CA THR A 88 -7.63 -19.88 -2.55
C THR A 88 -8.29 -19.24 -1.32
N LYS A 89 -7.63 -19.23 -0.18
CA LYS A 89 -8.17 -18.63 1.06
C LYS A 89 -8.44 -17.14 0.90
N MET A 90 -7.51 -16.41 0.27
CA MET A 90 -7.70 -14.99 -0.01
C MET A 90 -8.79 -14.75 -1.06
N ILE A 91 -8.81 -15.56 -2.12
CA ILE A 91 -9.80 -15.48 -3.19
C ILE A 91 -11.21 -15.69 -2.63
N GLU A 92 -11.40 -16.71 -1.81
CA GLU A 92 -12.68 -17.02 -1.16
C GLU A 92 -13.10 -15.91 -0.19
N ALA A 93 -12.16 -15.39 0.62
CA ALA A 93 -12.44 -14.27 1.50
C ALA A 93 -13.00 -13.06 0.71
N TYR A 94 -12.38 -12.73 -0.40
CA TYR A 94 -12.85 -11.63 -1.25
C TYR A 94 -14.20 -11.91 -1.93
N LYS A 95 -14.42 -13.14 -2.40
CA LYS A 95 -15.71 -13.55 -3.00
C LYS A 95 -16.85 -13.47 -2.01
N ASN A 96 -16.60 -13.82 -0.75
CA ASN A 96 -17.58 -13.83 0.32
C ASN A 96 -17.71 -12.47 1.04
N GLY A 97 -17.02 -11.43 0.58
CA GLY A 97 -17.05 -10.09 1.19
C GLY A 97 -16.44 -10.01 2.59
N VAL A 98 -15.59 -11.00 2.96
CA VAL A 98 -14.91 -11.02 4.25
C VAL A 98 -13.78 -9.98 4.27
N ASP A 99 -13.63 -9.29 5.40
CA ASP A 99 -12.48 -8.40 5.63
C ASP A 99 -11.19 -9.23 5.76
N LEU A 100 -10.41 -9.28 4.68
CA LEU A 100 -9.16 -10.04 4.63
C LEU A 100 -8.20 -9.68 5.77
N HIS A 101 -8.14 -8.40 6.16
CA HIS A 101 -7.26 -8.01 7.28
C HIS A 101 -7.74 -8.58 8.61
N LYS A 102 -9.05 -8.67 8.80
CA LYS A 102 -9.62 -9.29 10.00
C LYS A 102 -9.39 -10.80 10.00
N GLN A 103 -9.57 -11.45 8.87
CA GLN A 103 -9.28 -12.88 8.71
C GLN A 103 -7.79 -13.17 8.91
N THR A 104 -6.90 -12.43 8.26
CA THR A 104 -5.45 -12.59 8.48
C THR A 104 -5.07 -12.41 9.94
N ALA A 105 -5.64 -11.42 10.65
CA ALA A 105 -5.38 -11.24 12.08
C ALA A 105 -5.80 -12.46 12.90
N SER A 106 -6.98 -13.01 12.63
CA SER A 106 -7.48 -14.23 13.26
C SER A 106 -6.51 -15.40 13.10
N GLU A 107 -6.08 -15.65 11.88
CA GLU A 107 -5.19 -16.77 11.51
C GLU A 107 -3.77 -16.58 12.09
N VAL A 108 -3.20 -15.39 11.91
CA VAL A 108 -1.79 -15.11 12.26
C VAL A 108 -1.60 -14.98 13.77
N LEU A 109 -2.59 -14.46 14.49
CA LEU A 109 -2.55 -14.29 15.94
C LEU A 109 -3.24 -15.44 16.69
N ASN A 110 -3.75 -16.43 15.95
CA ASN A 110 -4.48 -17.59 16.50
C ASN A 110 -5.62 -17.16 17.44
N LYS A 111 -6.47 -16.25 16.96
CA LYS A 111 -7.62 -15.71 17.69
C LYS A 111 -8.92 -16.01 16.93
N PRO A 112 -10.05 -16.22 17.61
CA PRO A 112 -11.34 -16.30 16.93
C PRO A 112 -11.65 -14.97 16.22
N LEU A 113 -12.35 -15.02 15.09
CA LEU A 113 -12.62 -13.87 14.24
C LEU A 113 -13.33 -12.73 15.00
N GLU A 114 -14.24 -13.09 15.91
CA GLU A 114 -14.99 -12.17 16.76
C GLU A 114 -14.10 -11.48 17.80
N GLY A 115 -12.99 -12.12 18.19
CA GLY A 115 -12.01 -11.61 19.16
C GLY A 115 -10.94 -10.69 18.54
N VAL A 116 -10.98 -10.48 17.23
CA VAL A 116 -10.00 -9.61 16.54
C VAL A 116 -10.28 -8.15 16.85
N THR A 117 -9.34 -7.51 17.52
CA THR A 117 -9.40 -6.09 17.90
C THR A 117 -8.98 -5.17 16.73
N LYS A 118 -9.20 -3.86 16.89
CA LYS A 118 -8.70 -2.85 15.94
C LYS A 118 -7.17 -2.89 15.82
N GLN A 119 -6.47 -3.15 16.93
CA GLN A 119 -5.02 -3.24 16.95
C GLN A 119 -4.53 -4.50 16.21
N ASP A 120 -5.15 -5.65 16.44
CA ASP A 120 -4.86 -6.88 15.70
C ASP A 120 -5.03 -6.69 14.19
N ARG A 121 -6.08 -5.96 13.80
CA ARG A 121 -6.33 -5.61 12.40
C ARG A 121 -5.25 -4.67 11.82
N GLN A 122 -4.63 -3.80 12.60
CA GLN A 122 -3.49 -2.99 12.15
C GLN A 122 -2.22 -3.83 11.99
N ILE A 123 -1.99 -4.79 12.90
CA ILE A 123 -0.91 -5.78 12.76
C ILE A 123 -1.08 -6.51 11.43
N SER A 124 -2.26 -7.05 11.15
CA SER A 124 -2.51 -7.81 9.91
C SER A 124 -2.39 -6.95 8.64
N LYS A 125 -2.72 -5.67 8.70
CA LYS A 125 -2.45 -4.76 7.58
C LYS A 125 -0.96 -4.64 7.28
N SER A 126 -0.13 -4.50 8.33
CA SER A 126 1.33 -4.47 8.15
C SER A 126 1.86 -5.80 7.58
N CYS A 127 1.26 -6.93 7.98
CA CYS A 127 1.61 -8.24 7.44
C CYS A 127 1.21 -8.36 5.96
N ASN A 128 -0.05 -8.09 5.64
CA ASN A 128 -0.58 -8.26 4.30
C ASN A 128 0.16 -7.43 3.25
N PHE A 129 0.55 -6.20 3.59
CA PHE A 129 1.33 -5.37 2.67
C PHE A 129 2.83 -5.61 2.80
N GLY A 130 3.38 -5.69 4.01
CA GLY A 130 4.80 -5.85 4.22
C GLY A 130 5.34 -7.19 3.71
N LEU A 131 4.65 -8.29 4.04
CA LEU A 131 5.09 -9.63 3.67
C LEU A 131 4.82 -9.94 2.20
N LEU A 132 3.77 -9.35 1.60
CA LEU A 132 3.54 -9.43 0.16
C LEU A 132 4.74 -8.89 -0.64
N TYR A 133 5.40 -7.84 -0.13
CA TYR A 133 6.61 -7.27 -0.74
C TYR A 133 7.91 -7.87 -0.19
N GLY A 134 7.86 -9.07 0.40
CA GLY A 134 9.03 -9.83 0.82
C GLY A 134 9.77 -9.27 2.03
N GLN A 135 9.13 -8.45 2.88
CA GLN A 135 9.80 -7.91 4.05
C GLN A 135 10.27 -9.00 5.01
N SER A 136 11.50 -8.81 5.53
CA SER A 136 12.04 -9.61 6.63
C SER A 136 11.34 -9.26 7.96
N ALA A 137 11.51 -10.07 9.01
CA ALA A 137 10.95 -9.77 10.32
C ALA A 137 11.41 -8.41 10.89
N PRO A 138 12.70 -8.02 10.82
CA PRO A 138 13.11 -6.66 11.20
C PRO A 138 12.48 -5.56 10.33
N GLY A 139 12.24 -5.85 9.04
CA GLY A 139 11.52 -4.95 8.14
C GLY A 139 10.07 -4.76 8.57
N LEU A 140 9.39 -5.85 8.94
CA LEU A 140 8.02 -5.83 9.43
C LEU A 140 7.88 -5.03 10.72
N VAL A 141 8.80 -5.17 11.68
CA VAL A 141 8.84 -4.37 12.92
C VAL A 141 8.85 -2.87 12.60
N ARG A 142 9.78 -2.43 11.75
CA ARG A 142 9.88 -1.01 11.36
C ARG A 142 8.65 -0.52 10.61
N TYR A 143 8.13 -1.33 9.70
CA TYR A 143 6.96 -0.98 8.90
C TYR A 143 5.68 -0.90 9.74
N ALA A 144 5.46 -1.84 10.66
CA ALA A 144 4.33 -1.81 11.59
C ALA A 144 4.35 -0.55 12.47
N ALA A 145 5.53 -0.19 13.00
CA ALA A 145 5.68 1.02 13.81
C ALA A 145 5.46 2.29 13.00
N SER A 146 6.11 2.44 11.85
CA SER A 146 6.09 3.68 11.07
C SER A 146 4.78 3.94 10.34
N SER A 147 4.13 2.89 9.82
CA SER A 147 2.95 3.02 8.96
C SER A 147 1.62 2.78 9.68
N TYR A 148 1.65 2.02 10.77
CA TYR A 148 0.43 1.61 11.49
C TYR A 148 0.45 1.94 12.98
N GLY A 149 1.56 2.49 13.51
CA GLY A 149 1.69 2.84 14.92
C GLY A 149 1.71 1.62 15.87
N VAL A 150 2.07 0.45 15.33
CA VAL A 150 2.08 -0.83 16.07
C VAL A 150 3.51 -1.20 16.44
N GLN A 151 3.75 -1.40 17.75
CA GLN A 151 5.02 -1.91 18.25
C GLN A 151 4.98 -3.44 18.24
N LEU A 152 5.98 -4.05 17.62
CA LEU A 152 6.20 -5.49 17.59
C LEU A 152 7.62 -5.80 18.05
N GLU A 153 7.75 -6.80 18.90
CA GLU A 153 9.05 -7.38 19.19
C GLU A 153 9.53 -8.27 18.03
N LEU A 154 10.84 -8.44 17.89
CA LEU A 154 11.39 -9.20 16.77
C LEU A 154 10.89 -10.64 16.73
N ASP A 155 10.86 -11.31 17.87
CA ASP A 155 10.37 -12.70 17.99
C ASP A 155 8.90 -12.82 17.60
N GLN A 156 8.09 -11.83 17.98
CA GLN A 156 6.68 -11.76 17.57
C GLN A 156 6.57 -11.59 16.04
N ALA A 157 7.37 -10.71 15.46
CA ALA A 157 7.36 -10.49 14.01
C ALA A 157 7.79 -11.74 13.24
N GLU A 158 8.75 -12.52 13.77
CA GLU A 158 9.15 -13.80 13.20
C GLU A 158 8.05 -14.85 13.27
N GLN A 159 7.36 -14.96 14.42
CA GLN A 159 6.22 -15.87 14.59
C GLN A 159 5.08 -15.50 13.64
N ILE A 160 4.72 -14.23 13.58
CA ILE A 160 3.70 -13.68 12.69
C ILE A 160 4.05 -14.00 11.23
N ARG A 161 5.30 -13.75 10.81
CA ARG A 161 5.76 -14.04 9.46
C ARG A 161 5.66 -15.54 9.12
N ARG A 162 6.10 -16.41 10.02
CA ARG A 162 5.98 -17.87 9.83
C ARG A 162 4.52 -18.29 9.70
N GLN A 163 3.65 -17.79 10.56
CA GLN A 163 2.23 -18.13 10.52
C GLN A 163 1.54 -17.59 9.27
N PHE A 164 1.89 -16.37 8.83
CA PHE A 164 1.37 -15.78 7.60
C PHE A 164 1.63 -16.67 6.39
N PHE A 165 2.88 -17.11 6.20
CA PHE A 165 3.25 -17.97 5.07
C PHE A 165 2.78 -19.43 5.22
N ARG A 166 2.43 -19.87 6.42
CA ARG A 166 1.71 -21.13 6.60
C ARG A 166 0.24 -21.01 6.23
N THR A 167 -0.36 -19.88 6.53
CA THR A 167 -1.76 -19.61 6.20
C THR A 167 -1.97 -19.41 4.72
N TYR A 168 -1.04 -18.67 4.09
CA TYR A 168 -1.05 -18.31 2.67
C TYR A 168 0.18 -18.91 1.98
N ASP A 169 0.20 -20.24 1.89
CA ASP A 169 1.35 -21.00 1.41
C ASP A 169 1.66 -20.76 -0.07
N ARG A 170 0.63 -20.52 -0.88
CA ARG A 170 0.80 -20.22 -2.30
C ARG A 170 1.44 -18.87 -2.56
N LEU A 171 1.21 -17.87 -1.70
CA LEU A 171 1.94 -16.60 -1.75
C LEU A 171 3.43 -16.80 -1.46
N SER A 172 3.76 -17.66 -0.47
CA SER A 172 5.16 -17.98 -0.17
C SER A 172 5.86 -18.61 -1.36
N TYR A 173 5.21 -19.56 -2.02
CA TYR A 173 5.76 -20.24 -3.20
C TYR A 173 5.95 -19.28 -4.37
N ALA A 174 4.99 -18.43 -4.66
CA ALA A 174 5.07 -17.43 -5.73
C ALA A 174 6.21 -16.43 -5.50
N LEU A 175 6.39 -15.94 -4.27
CA LEU A 175 7.51 -15.06 -3.92
C LEU A 175 8.88 -15.74 -4.05
N ILE A 176 8.98 -17.02 -3.71
CA ILE A 176 10.22 -17.79 -3.87
C ILE A 176 10.55 -17.98 -5.36
N LEU A 177 9.57 -18.29 -6.20
CA LEU A 177 9.77 -18.43 -7.65
C LEU A 177 10.24 -17.11 -8.27
N GLU A 178 9.61 -15.98 -7.93
CA GLU A 178 10.01 -14.67 -8.45
C GLU A 178 11.45 -14.32 -8.06
N ILE A 179 11.87 -14.63 -6.83
CA ILE A 179 13.25 -14.44 -6.37
C ILE A 179 14.20 -15.36 -7.12
N THR A 180 13.86 -16.65 -7.31
CA THR A 180 14.73 -17.61 -8.01
C THR A 180 14.86 -17.31 -9.50
N ASP A 181 13.81 -16.87 -10.16
CA ASP A 181 13.85 -16.47 -11.55
C ASP A 181 14.65 -15.18 -11.76
N SER A 182 14.54 -14.22 -10.83
CA SER A 182 15.36 -13.00 -10.83
C SER A 182 16.86 -13.30 -10.68
N VAL A 183 17.22 -14.31 -9.89
CA VAL A 183 18.62 -14.77 -9.70
C VAL A 183 19.13 -15.54 -10.93
N ARG A 184 18.26 -16.27 -11.64
CA ARG A 184 18.64 -17.04 -12.85
C ARG A 184 18.92 -16.19 -14.09
N VAL A 185 18.35 -14.97 -14.17
CA VAL A 185 18.52 -14.06 -15.31
C VAL A 185 19.77 -13.16 -15.17
N GLY A 186 20.68 -13.50 -14.25
CA GLY A 186 22.03 -12.93 -14.13
C GLY A 186 22.06 -11.42 -13.95
N ASP A 187 22.50 -10.99 -12.78
CA ASP A 187 23.01 -9.64 -12.38
C ASP A 187 22.27 -8.35 -12.80
N ARG A 188 21.14 -8.45 -13.42
CA ARG A 188 20.24 -7.31 -13.65
C ARG A 188 18.82 -7.72 -13.26
N LEU A 189 18.28 -7.03 -12.27
CA LEU A 189 16.83 -6.99 -12.02
C LEU A 189 16.15 -6.42 -13.29
N VAL A 190 15.87 -7.27 -14.24
CA VAL A 190 15.04 -6.92 -15.38
C VAL A 190 13.62 -7.28 -14.95
N ASN A 191 12.83 -6.27 -14.63
CA ASN A 191 11.38 -6.44 -14.49
C ASN A 191 10.85 -7.14 -15.75
N PRO A 192 10.10 -8.24 -15.64
CA PRO A 192 9.42 -8.80 -16.77
C PRO A 192 8.45 -7.75 -17.33
N LYS A 193 8.52 -7.56 -18.63
CA LYS A 193 7.64 -6.69 -19.40
C LYS A 193 6.20 -7.15 -19.32
#